data_5f45b3cfd3253ddfe20bd637261c0305
#
_entry.id   5f45b3cfd3253ddfe20bd637261c0305
#
_cell.length_a   1.000
_cell.length_b   1.000
_cell.length_c   1.000
_cell.angle_alpha   90.00
_cell.angle_beta   90.00
_cell.angle_gamma   90.00
#
_symmetry.space_group_name_H-M   'P 1'
#
loop_
_entity.id
_entity.type
_entity.pdbx_description
1 polymer ?
#
loop_
_entity_poly.entity_id
_entity_poly.type
_entity_poly.pdbx_seq_one_letter_code
_entity_poly.pdbx_strand_id
1 'polypeptide(L)'
;TLMHRDIVCLQIPSFEIVLARTHEASLRHRPVALAPVHTPRGLVREVSQEALDDGVLPGMSVELARQLCPGLRVIPPDSSRTQAAHRELQQAIMPFAPVWESIQPGSLFLDLTGTQRLFGRPIDTAARLERELTVKWGWHSQIGVAMNKLVSHLAATTLEKPPQMRSIYSGSEQAFLAP
;
A
#
# COMPACT_ATOMS: atom_id res chain seq x y z
N THR A 1 20.79 -0.05 26.92
CA THR A 1 20.95 -0.61 25.57
C THR A 1 19.68 -0.37 24.83
N LEU A 2 19.67 0.56 23.87
CA LEU A 2 18.53 0.77 22.98
C LEU A 2 18.27 -0.55 22.24
N MET A 3 17.14 -1.19 22.52
CA MET A 3 16.75 -2.38 21.78
C MET A 3 16.58 -1.99 20.30
N HIS A 4 17.41 -2.56 19.45
CA HIS A 4 17.25 -2.42 18.02
C HIS A 4 15.92 -3.05 17.62
N ARG A 5 15.03 -2.24 17.02
CA ARG A 5 13.76 -2.71 16.49
C ARG A 5 13.85 -2.81 14.96
N ASP A 6 13.15 -3.78 14.44
CA ASP A 6 13.04 -4.01 12.99
C ASP A 6 11.56 -3.92 12.60
N ILE A 7 11.11 -2.70 12.30
CA ILE A 7 9.73 -2.43 11.91
C ILE A 7 9.62 -2.34 10.40
N VAL A 8 8.73 -3.12 9.83
CA VAL A 8 8.39 -3.10 8.41
C VAL A 8 7.01 -2.48 8.24
N CYS A 9 6.91 -1.46 7.39
CA CYS A 9 5.64 -0.98 6.86
C CYS A 9 5.47 -1.52 5.46
N LEU A 10 4.39 -2.28 5.24
CA LEU A 10 3.99 -2.79 3.95
C LEU A 10 2.69 -2.11 3.54
N GLN A 11 2.64 -1.56 2.33
CA GLN A 11 1.41 -1.05 1.76
C GLN A 11 1.25 -1.44 0.29
N ILE A 12 0.03 -1.71 -0.09
CA ILE A 12 -0.38 -1.90 -1.48
C ILE A 12 -1.14 -0.63 -1.89
N PRO A 13 -0.54 0.25 -2.70
CA PRO A 13 -1.18 1.50 -3.08
C PRO A 13 -2.46 1.25 -3.86
N SER A 14 -3.47 2.09 -3.62
CA SER A 14 -4.77 2.01 -4.30
C SER A 14 -5.38 0.61 -4.25
N PHE A 15 -5.39 0.01 -3.06
CA PHE A 15 -5.71 -1.41 -2.87
C PHE A 15 -7.09 -1.78 -3.40
N GLU A 16 -8.12 -0.96 -3.17
CA GLU A 16 -9.46 -1.24 -3.69
C GLU A 16 -9.51 -1.20 -5.23
N ILE A 17 -8.75 -0.31 -5.86
CA ILE A 17 -8.64 -0.26 -7.34
C ILE A 17 -7.89 -1.49 -7.86
N VAL A 18 -6.83 -1.92 -7.20
CA VAL A 18 -6.10 -3.16 -7.55
C VAL A 18 -7.05 -4.36 -7.52
N LEU A 19 -7.88 -4.48 -6.49
CA LEU A 19 -8.87 -5.53 -6.36
C LEU A 19 -9.94 -5.45 -7.46
N ALA A 20 -10.43 -4.26 -7.77
CA ALA A 20 -11.40 -4.05 -8.84
C ALA A 20 -10.84 -4.49 -10.20
N ARG A 21 -9.59 -4.16 -10.50
CA ARG A 21 -8.89 -4.56 -11.73
C ARG A 21 -8.68 -6.07 -11.86
N THR A 22 -8.64 -6.78 -10.75
CA THR A 22 -8.58 -8.25 -10.75
C THR A 22 -9.90 -8.86 -11.19
N HIS A 23 -11.02 -8.25 -10.80
CA HIS A 23 -12.36 -8.74 -11.14
C HIS A 23 -12.86 -8.22 -12.48
N GLU A 24 -12.47 -7.01 -12.88
CA GLU A 24 -12.91 -6.38 -14.11
C GLU A 24 -11.71 -5.97 -14.98
N ALA A 25 -11.42 -6.78 -15.98
CA ALA A 25 -10.27 -6.57 -16.88
C ALA A 25 -10.35 -5.25 -17.68
N SER A 26 -11.56 -4.72 -17.91
CA SER A 26 -11.77 -3.46 -18.62
C SER A 26 -11.23 -2.24 -17.89
N LEU A 27 -10.95 -2.36 -16.58
CA LEU A 27 -10.36 -1.31 -15.76
C LEU A 27 -8.82 -1.27 -15.83
N ARG A 28 -8.20 -2.28 -16.43
CA ARG A 28 -6.74 -2.35 -16.54
C ARG A 28 -6.22 -1.27 -17.48
N HIS A 29 -5.13 -0.62 -17.07
CA HIS A 29 -4.47 0.44 -17.85
C HIS A 29 -5.37 1.63 -18.21
N ARG A 30 -6.46 1.81 -17.48
CA ARG A 30 -7.36 2.96 -17.63
C ARG A 30 -7.35 3.82 -16.37
N PRO A 31 -7.61 5.13 -16.50
CA PRO A 31 -7.79 5.97 -15.34
C PRO A 31 -9.04 5.55 -14.57
N VAL A 32 -8.85 5.25 -13.28
CA VAL A 32 -9.91 4.80 -12.38
C VAL A 32 -9.88 5.65 -11.12
N ALA A 33 -11.06 6.02 -10.63
CA ALA A 33 -11.25 6.65 -9.33
C ALA A 33 -12.28 5.87 -8.51
N LEU A 34 -12.03 5.73 -7.23
CA LEU A 34 -12.96 5.16 -6.26
C LEU A 34 -13.75 6.29 -5.61
N ALA A 35 -15.06 6.28 -5.79
CA ALA A 35 -15.95 7.28 -5.19
C ALA A 35 -17.37 6.73 -5.05
N PRO A 36 -18.19 7.28 -4.11
CA PRO A 36 -19.61 6.97 -4.06
C PRO A 36 -20.30 7.40 -5.37
N VAL A 37 -20.92 6.43 -6.05
CA VAL A 37 -21.55 6.71 -7.38
C VAL A 37 -22.96 7.30 -7.30
N HIS A 38 -23.61 7.17 -6.13
CA HIS A 38 -25.00 7.57 -5.94
C HIS A 38 -25.20 8.95 -5.30
N THR A 39 -24.11 9.66 -5.00
CA THR A 39 -24.14 11.00 -4.43
C THR A 39 -23.61 12.01 -5.44
N PRO A 40 -24.41 13.05 -5.82
CA PRO A 40 -23.98 14.07 -6.78
C PRO A 40 -22.72 14.84 -6.35
N ARG A 41 -22.43 14.84 -5.04
CA ARG A 41 -21.26 15.49 -4.43
C ARG A 41 -20.25 14.49 -3.89
N GLY A 42 -20.21 13.28 -4.44
CA GLY A 42 -19.24 12.26 -4.03
C GLY A 42 -17.81 12.75 -4.20
N LEU A 43 -16.98 12.49 -3.18
CA LEU A 43 -15.55 12.82 -3.23
C LEU A 43 -14.76 11.58 -3.61
N VAL A 44 -13.75 11.79 -4.44
CA VAL A 44 -12.78 10.76 -4.81
C VAL A 44 -11.98 10.34 -3.59
N ARG A 45 -11.91 9.04 -3.32
CA ARG A 45 -11.16 8.44 -2.19
C ARG A 45 -9.81 7.90 -2.61
N GLU A 46 -9.79 7.14 -3.69
CA GLU A 46 -8.59 6.58 -4.29
C GLU A 46 -8.55 6.86 -5.78
N VAL A 47 -7.36 6.92 -6.33
CA VAL A 47 -7.13 7.11 -7.76
C VAL A 47 -6.06 6.15 -8.25
N SER A 48 -6.18 5.71 -9.49
CA SER A 48 -5.11 4.97 -10.19
C SER A 48 -3.99 5.91 -10.62
N GLN A 49 -2.83 5.35 -10.97
CA GLN A 49 -1.70 6.15 -11.43
C GLN A 49 -2.07 6.93 -12.70
N GLU A 50 -2.82 6.31 -13.62
CA GLU A 50 -3.26 6.96 -14.85
C GLU A 50 -4.14 8.18 -14.56
N ALA A 51 -5.02 8.10 -13.55
CA ALA A 51 -5.84 9.22 -13.14
C ALA A 51 -5.02 10.32 -12.43
N LEU A 52 -4.02 9.94 -11.63
CA LEU A 52 -3.06 10.89 -11.05
C LEU A 52 -2.28 11.65 -12.13
N ASP A 53 -1.83 10.95 -13.17
CA ASP A 53 -1.08 11.53 -14.27
C ASP A 53 -1.92 12.58 -15.03
N ASP A 54 -3.25 12.42 -15.07
CA ASP A 54 -4.21 13.37 -15.62
C ASP A 54 -4.62 14.47 -14.61
N GLY A 55 -4.04 14.49 -13.42
CA GLY A 55 -4.26 15.51 -12.40
C GLY A 55 -5.44 15.24 -11.44
N VAL A 56 -6.03 14.05 -11.47
CA VAL A 56 -7.08 13.66 -10.52
C VAL A 56 -6.46 13.32 -9.18
N LEU A 57 -6.95 13.96 -8.12
CA LEU A 57 -6.44 13.77 -6.75
C LEU A 57 -7.55 13.28 -5.81
N PRO A 58 -7.21 12.48 -4.78
CA PRO A 58 -8.14 12.20 -3.69
C PRO A 58 -8.66 13.49 -3.04
N GLY A 59 -9.93 13.48 -2.68
CA GLY A 59 -10.62 14.65 -2.12
C GLY A 59 -11.30 15.57 -3.13
N MET A 60 -11.03 15.40 -4.43
CA MET A 60 -11.76 16.12 -5.48
C MET A 60 -13.21 15.61 -5.61
N SER A 61 -14.10 16.46 -6.08
CA SER A 61 -15.43 16.01 -6.51
C SER A 61 -15.33 15.14 -7.76
N VAL A 62 -16.23 14.19 -7.90
CA VAL A 62 -16.30 13.34 -9.10
C VAL A 62 -16.49 14.19 -10.37
N GLU A 63 -17.26 15.27 -10.28
CA GLU A 63 -17.49 16.19 -11.39
C GLU A 63 -16.18 16.83 -11.87
N LEU A 64 -15.40 17.40 -10.96
CA LEU A 64 -14.09 17.98 -11.28
C LEU A 64 -13.13 16.93 -11.83
N ALA A 65 -13.10 15.75 -11.23
CA ALA A 65 -12.24 14.65 -11.67
C ALA A 65 -12.55 14.25 -13.12
N ARG A 66 -13.85 14.18 -13.50
CA ARG A 66 -14.27 13.90 -14.88
C ARG A 66 -13.94 14.99 -15.87
N GLN A 67 -13.92 16.25 -15.43
CA GLN A 67 -13.49 17.38 -16.27
C GLN A 67 -11.99 17.29 -16.58
N LEU A 68 -11.18 16.93 -15.58
CA LEU A 68 -9.73 16.76 -15.74
C LEU A 68 -9.36 15.52 -16.56
N CYS A 69 -10.11 14.45 -16.37
CA CYS A 69 -9.87 13.17 -17.03
C CYS A 69 -11.18 12.64 -17.66
N PRO A 70 -11.49 13.01 -18.93
CA PRO A 70 -12.74 12.61 -19.58
C PRO A 70 -12.90 11.08 -19.71
N GLY A 71 -11.81 10.33 -19.75
CA GLY A 71 -11.83 8.86 -19.81
C GLY A 71 -11.93 8.17 -18.45
N LEU A 72 -12.12 8.93 -17.37
CA LEU A 72 -12.16 8.42 -16.01
C LEU A 72 -13.30 7.43 -15.78
N ARG A 73 -12.94 6.25 -15.28
CA ARG A 73 -13.91 5.26 -14.79
C ARG A 73 -14.07 5.45 -13.28
N VAL A 74 -15.28 5.76 -12.85
CA VAL A 74 -15.61 5.90 -11.43
C VAL A 74 -16.28 4.64 -10.97
N ILE A 75 -15.71 4.01 -9.94
CA ILE A 75 -16.22 2.76 -9.34
C ILE A 75 -16.60 2.98 -7.88
N PRO A 76 -17.66 2.31 -7.39
CA PRO A 76 -18.04 2.40 -5.99
C PRO A 76 -17.09 1.60 -5.09
N PRO A 77 -16.93 2.00 -3.81
CA PRO A 77 -16.28 1.17 -2.82
C PRO A 77 -16.99 -0.17 -2.63
N ASP A 78 -16.22 -1.25 -2.42
CA ASP A 78 -16.72 -2.57 -2.06
C ASP A 78 -16.04 -3.05 -0.77
N SER A 79 -16.65 -2.71 0.35
CA SER A 79 -16.10 -3.02 1.68
C SER A 79 -15.95 -4.52 1.93
N SER A 80 -16.88 -5.34 1.46
CA SER A 80 -16.84 -6.80 1.67
C SER A 80 -15.65 -7.43 0.97
N ARG A 81 -15.43 -7.07 -0.30
CA ARG A 81 -14.29 -7.53 -1.09
C ARG A 81 -12.97 -7.05 -0.49
N THR A 82 -12.90 -5.79 -0.10
CA THR A 82 -11.70 -5.17 0.48
C THR A 82 -11.34 -5.84 1.81
N GLN A 83 -12.30 -6.07 2.68
CA GLN A 83 -12.07 -6.75 3.96
C GLN A 83 -11.64 -8.21 3.77
N ALA A 84 -12.25 -8.92 2.82
CA ALA A 84 -11.86 -10.30 2.50
C ALA A 84 -10.41 -10.37 2.00
N ALA A 85 -10.04 -9.50 1.07
CA ALA A 85 -8.67 -9.42 0.55
C ALA A 85 -7.67 -9.00 1.64
N HIS A 86 -8.04 -8.10 2.52
CA HIS A 86 -7.17 -7.70 3.65
C HIS A 86 -6.93 -8.88 4.61
N ARG A 87 -7.93 -9.71 4.87
CA ARG A 87 -7.74 -10.95 5.66
C ARG A 87 -6.79 -11.94 4.96
N GLU A 88 -6.87 -12.07 3.65
CA GLU A 88 -5.90 -12.89 2.89
C GLU A 88 -4.47 -12.34 3.01
N LEU A 89 -4.31 -11.02 2.96
CA LEU A 89 -3.02 -10.35 3.19
C LEU A 89 -2.49 -10.65 4.60
N GLN A 90 -3.33 -10.54 5.63
CA GLN A 90 -2.96 -10.88 7.01
C GLN A 90 -2.51 -12.34 7.13
N GLN A 91 -3.21 -13.28 6.52
CA GLN A 91 -2.83 -14.70 6.51
C GLN A 91 -1.49 -14.94 5.81
N ALA A 92 -1.20 -14.22 4.74
CA ALA A 92 0.08 -14.31 4.05
C ALA A 92 1.26 -13.80 4.89
N ILE A 93 1.02 -12.83 5.77
CA ILE A 93 2.04 -12.23 6.64
C ILE A 93 2.34 -13.10 7.87
N MET A 94 1.34 -13.76 8.42
CA MET A 94 1.46 -14.51 9.70
C MET A 94 2.68 -15.45 9.76
N PRO A 95 3.08 -16.17 8.71
CA PRO A 95 4.28 -17.02 8.75
C PRO A 95 5.59 -16.25 8.88
N PHE A 96 5.62 -14.98 8.52
CA PHE A 96 6.83 -14.14 8.49
C PHE A 96 6.99 -13.23 9.70
N ALA A 97 5.88 -12.86 10.34
CA ALA A 97 5.89 -11.90 11.43
C ALA A 97 5.07 -12.41 12.63
N PRO A 98 5.69 -12.56 13.80
CA PRO A 98 4.97 -12.95 15.01
C PRO A 98 4.05 -11.84 15.54
N VAL A 99 4.38 -10.59 15.23
CA VAL A 99 3.59 -9.42 15.65
C VAL A 99 3.34 -8.53 14.43
N TRP A 100 2.10 -8.19 14.21
CA TRP A 100 1.68 -7.29 13.14
C TRP A 100 0.46 -6.47 13.56
N GLU A 101 0.26 -5.35 12.89
CA GLU A 101 -0.84 -4.42 13.15
C GLU A 101 -1.37 -3.86 11.83
N SER A 102 -2.69 -3.90 11.65
CA SER A 102 -3.34 -3.26 10.50
C SER A 102 -3.35 -1.74 10.66
N ILE A 103 -2.98 -1.02 9.60
CA ILE A 103 -3.15 0.43 9.50
C ILE A 103 -4.50 0.72 8.86
N GLN A 104 -4.71 0.15 7.68
CA GLN A 104 -5.93 0.20 6.88
C GLN A 104 -5.91 -0.98 5.90
N PRO A 105 -7.01 -1.28 5.20
CA PRO A 105 -7.00 -2.35 4.20
C PRO A 105 -5.86 -2.16 3.18
N GLY A 106 -5.06 -3.21 3.00
CA GLY A 106 -3.88 -3.20 2.14
C GLY A 106 -2.61 -2.61 2.77
N SER A 107 -2.64 -2.21 4.05
CA SER A 107 -1.49 -1.59 4.72
C SER A 107 -1.33 -2.11 6.15
N LEU A 108 -0.09 -2.52 6.48
CA LEU A 108 0.24 -3.13 7.78
C LEU A 108 1.62 -2.73 8.26
N PHE A 109 1.78 -2.75 9.59
CA PHE A 109 3.08 -2.83 10.24
C PHE A 109 3.38 -4.26 10.64
N LEU A 110 4.65 -4.67 10.49
CA LEU A 110 5.18 -5.93 10.98
C LEU A 110 6.36 -5.63 11.91
N ASP A 111 6.40 -6.31 13.04
CA ASP A 111 7.54 -6.26 13.95
C ASP A 111 8.37 -7.54 13.76
N LEU A 112 9.52 -7.39 13.12
CA LEU A 112 10.48 -8.47 12.87
C LEU A 112 11.63 -8.47 13.88
N THR A 113 11.51 -7.71 14.97
CA THR A 113 12.52 -7.65 16.02
C THR A 113 12.82 -9.04 16.57
N GLY A 114 14.09 -9.43 16.58
CA GLY A 114 14.54 -10.72 17.09
C GLY A 114 14.30 -11.92 16.18
N THR A 115 13.70 -11.74 15.00
CA THR A 115 13.39 -12.84 14.07
C THR A 115 14.53 -13.20 13.14
N GLN A 116 15.64 -12.46 13.16
CA GLN A 116 16.73 -12.59 12.19
C GLN A 116 17.35 -14.01 12.11
N ARG A 117 17.39 -14.71 13.24
CA ARG A 117 17.90 -16.09 13.28
C ARG A 117 17.01 -17.08 12.56
N LEU A 118 15.71 -16.81 12.48
CA LEU A 118 14.71 -17.69 11.86
C LEU A 118 14.48 -17.32 10.38
N PHE A 119 14.42 -16.03 10.08
CA PHE A 119 13.96 -15.54 8.78
C PHE A 119 15.00 -14.74 8.00
N GLY A 120 16.17 -14.46 8.60
CA GLY A 120 17.19 -13.61 8.00
C GLY A 120 16.96 -12.13 8.27
N ARG A 121 17.65 -11.26 7.53
CA ARG A 121 17.53 -9.82 7.72
C ARG A 121 16.11 -9.35 7.39
N PRO A 122 15.59 -8.31 8.08
CA PRO A 122 14.25 -7.79 7.84
C PRO A 122 13.98 -7.44 6.38
N ILE A 123 14.95 -6.86 5.69
CA ILE A 123 14.80 -6.51 4.26
C ILE A 123 14.68 -7.75 3.36
N ASP A 124 15.36 -8.85 3.70
CA ASP A 124 15.28 -10.10 2.94
C ASP A 124 13.93 -10.79 3.18
N THR A 125 13.43 -10.72 4.41
CA THR A 125 12.08 -11.21 4.75
C THR A 125 11.01 -10.40 4.02
N ALA A 126 11.14 -9.07 3.99
CA ALA A 126 10.25 -8.19 3.26
C ALA A 126 10.27 -8.49 1.75
N ALA A 127 11.44 -8.76 1.17
CA ALA A 127 11.58 -9.11 -0.24
C ALA A 127 10.89 -10.45 -0.58
N ARG A 128 10.99 -11.44 0.31
CA ARG A 128 10.28 -12.72 0.13
C ARG A 128 8.77 -12.54 0.20
N LEU A 129 8.29 -11.76 1.15
CA LEU A 129 6.88 -11.45 1.30
C LEU A 129 6.33 -10.71 0.07
N GLU A 130 7.03 -9.69 -0.41
CA GLU A 130 6.65 -8.96 -1.63
C GLU A 130 6.54 -9.90 -2.83
N ARG A 131 7.51 -10.80 -2.99
CA ARG A 131 7.49 -11.79 -4.07
C ARG A 131 6.29 -12.75 -3.96
N GLU A 132 5.97 -13.20 -2.76
CA GLU A 132 4.82 -14.07 -2.52
C GLU A 132 3.51 -13.38 -2.87
N LEU A 133 3.32 -12.14 -2.46
CA LEU A 133 2.14 -11.34 -2.78
C LEU A 133 2.00 -11.12 -4.29
N THR A 134 3.11 -10.82 -4.96
CA THR A 134 3.14 -10.63 -6.42
C THR A 134 2.79 -11.91 -7.17
N VAL A 135 3.39 -13.04 -6.80
CA VAL A 135 3.18 -14.32 -7.49
C VAL A 135 1.76 -14.85 -7.26
N LYS A 136 1.25 -14.75 -6.02
CA LYS A 136 -0.04 -15.35 -5.67
C LYS A 136 -1.23 -14.52 -6.11
N TRP A 137 -1.15 -13.19 -6.00
CA TRP A 137 -2.28 -12.30 -6.27
C TRP A 137 -2.00 -11.20 -7.30
N GLY A 138 -0.75 -11.01 -7.72
CA GLY A 138 -0.35 -9.86 -8.53
C GLY A 138 -0.37 -8.55 -7.75
N TRP A 139 -0.30 -8.60 -6.43
CA TRP A 139 -0.26 -7.42 -5.58
C TRP A 139 1.16 -6.90 -5.44
N HIS A 140 1.39 -5.72 -5.96
CA HIS A 140 2.68 -5.04 -5.85
C HIS A 140 2.66 -4.10 -4.65
N SER A 141 3.64 -4.27 -3.78
CA SER A 141 3.73 -3.51 -2.53
C SER A 141 4.89 -2.52 -2.51
N GLN A 142 4.71 -1.49 -1.70
CA GLN A 142 5.77 -0.58 -1.27
C GLN A 142 6.13 -0.92 0.17
N ILE A 143 7.41 -1.08 0.45
CA ILE A 143 7.89 -1.54 1.75
C ILE A 143 8.96 -0.58 2.29
N GLY A 144 8.74 -0.11 3.51
CA GLY A 144 9.73 0.61 4.30
C GLY A 144 10.18 -0.20 5.50
N VAL A 145 11.48 -0.26 5.75
CA VAL A 145 12.08 -0.94 6.90
C VAL A 145 12.86 0.07 7.72
N ALA A 146 12.55 0.19 8.99
CA ALA A 146 13.19 1.12 9.91
C ALA A 146 13.06 0.69 11.36
N MET A 147 13.66 1.44 12.30
CA MET A 147 13.60 1.16 13.73
C MET A 147 12.27 1.51 14.40
N ASN A 148 11.42 2.27 13.76
CA ASN A 148 10.13 2.68 14.30
C ASN A 148 9.06 2.79 13.22
N LYS A 149 7.79 2.85 13.65
CA LYS A 149 6.63 2.90 12.76
C LYS A 149 6.61 4.15 11.88
N LEU A 150 6.95 5.32 12.42
CA LEU A 150 6.92 6.57 11.66
C LEU A 150 7.90 6.53 10.49
N VAL A 151 9.16 6.19 10.76
CA VAL A 151 10.20 6.17 9.72
C VAL A 151 9.92 5.06 8.70
N SER A 152 9.47 3.87 9.13
CA SER A 152 9.12 2.79 8.20
C SER A 152 7.93 3.16 7.32
N HIS A 153 6.93 3.82 7.87
CA HIS A 153 5.77 4.31 7.10
C HIS A 153 6.18 5.37 6.08
N LEU A 154 6.96 6.37 6.47
CA LEU A 154 7.44 7.39 5.55
C LEU A 154 8.37 6.79 4.49
N ALA A 155 9.22 5.83 4.85
CA ALA A 155 10.05 5.13 3.88
C ALA A 155 9.23 4.37 2.83
N ALA A 156 8.11 3.75 3.23
CA ALA A 156 7.20 3.08 2.31
C ALA A 156 6.41 4.07 1.43
N THR A 157 5.85 5.13 2.04
CA THR A 157 4.93 6.06 1.36
C THR A 157 5.63 7.05 0.45
N THR A 158 6.93 7.29 0.61
CA THR A 158 7.73 8.18 -0.25
C THR A 158 8.30 7.47 -1.49
N LEU A 159 8.00 6.19 -1.70
CA LEU A 159 8.36 5.48 -2.91
C LEU A 159 7.44 5.90 -4.07
N GLU A 160 8.02 6.05 -5.25
CA GLU A 160 7.27 6.57 -6.41
C GLU A 160 6.33 5.53 -7.02
N LYS A 161 6.81 4.30 -7.20
CA LYS A 161 6.06 3.22 -7.86
C LYS A 161 6.33 1.86 -7.21
N PRO A 162 5.30 1.02 -7.01
CA PRO A 162 5.49 -0.36 -6.59
C PRO A 162 5.95 -1.24 -7.80
N PRO A 163 6.61 -2.38 -7.58
CA PRO A 163 7.12 -2.81 -6.28
C PRO A 163 8.43 -2.10 -5.93
N GLN A 164 8.53 -1.56 -4.71
CA GLN A 164 9.75 -0.91 -4.24
C GLN A 164 9.95 -1.15 -2.74
N MET A 165 11.19 -1.17 -2.32
CA MET A 165 11.58 -1.29 -0.93
C MET A 165 12.65 -0.27 -0.57
N ARG A 166 12.52 0.27 0.65
CA ARG A 166 13.52 1.18 1.23
C ARG A 166 13.80 0.77 2.67
N SER A 167 15.07 0.65 3.00
CA SER A 167 15.53 0.44 4.36
C SER A 167 16.25 1.68 4.87
N ILE A 168 15.87 2.13 6.05
CA ILE A 168 16.53 3.22 6.76
C ILE A 168 17.35 2.60 7.89
N TYR A 169 18.66 2.69 7.76
CA TYR A 169 19.58 2.14 8.76
C TYR A 169 19.53 2.91 10.07
N SER A 170 19.78 2.20 11.16
CA SER A 170 19.91 2.78 12.49
C SER A 170 20.92 3.94 12.50
N GLY A 171 20.48 5.09 13.03
CA GLY A 171 21.27 6.32 13.05
C GLY A 171 21.13 7.22 11.81
N SER A 172 20.43 6.78 10.78
CA SER A 172 20.18 7.57 9.57
C SER A 172 18.80 8.21 9.54
N GLU A 173 17.97 8.00 10.56
CA GLU A 173 16.58 8.46 10.62
C GLU A 173 16.47 9.98 10.54
N GLN A 174 17.34 10.70 11.26
CA GLN A 174 17.35 12.16 11.23
C GLN A 174 17.68 12.71 9.83
N ALA A 175 18.67 12.12 9.16
CA ALA A 175 19.02 12.51 7.81
C ALA A 175 17.90 12.21 6.80
N PHE A 176 17.17 11.11 6.99
CA PHE A 176 16.02 10.76 6.18
C PHE A 176 14.82 11.69 6.40
N LEU A 177 14.61 12.17 7.63
CA LEU A 177 13.49 13.06 7.99
C LEU A 177 13.81 14.54 7.78
N ALA A 178 15.06 14.89 7.49
CA ALA A 178 15.45 16.27 7.19
C ALA A 178 14.83 16.74 5.86
N PRO A 179 14.34 18.00 5.78
CA PRO A 179 13.80 18.55 4.55
C PRO A 179 14.83 18.71 3.45
#